data_87ac7bbf9a1cf517e25fcd2d5df40ea9
#
_entry.id   87ac7bbf9a1cf517e25fcd2d5df40ea9
#
_cell.length_a   1.000
_cell.length_b   1.000
_cell.length_c   1.000
_cell.angle_alpha   90.00
_cell.angle_beta   90.00
_cell.angle_gamma   90.00
#
_symmetry.space_group_name_H-M   'P 1'
#
loop_
_entity.id
_entity.type
_entity.pdbx_description
1 polymer ?
#
loop_
_entity_poly.entity_id
_entity_poly.type
_entity_poly.pdbx_seq_one_letter_code
_entity_poly.pdbx_strand_id
1 'polypeptide(L)'
;MIVITGAGILSSLGTGVDTTLQALQSGACGIAPPRHLTTQHPLPVGEVPMSNAELSEAVQAASDVTSRTALMGIMALGEALQSAQLSPADLPHLALVGGTTVGNMDVTEVEFARTLHADTLGLCGMCTDQIAAHFGEWGYVTTLSTACSSAANAFIHGAMLIESGAYDCVVVGGSEALSRFHYNGFRSLLILDPDSCRPFDSSRAGLNLGEGAAFVVLERESHALARGVQPLATLSGWGNACDAFHQTASSEEGIGAVLAMQAALRRASLQPADIGYINAHGTGTPNNDASELAAVRSVFPTLPPLSSTKSATGHTTSASGSVEAVICLLALQHHFLPANLHWSLAMDEDFTPVLVPTPAPQLRHVLCNAFAFGGNDTALVFSQYDTVQSEEHPSATPAPRAVYLHQLLRHEDLAPEDLPKIPPMVARRLTPLLKRGLQVSLAVLAKVAQSERSNSAASSEQAAMPLPSPYAQPQAIVVGTAMGCVTDTERFLRQLVEQGEEFLSPTHFIHSTHNTLAGLVAIHTKSHGYNTTFSQGDASYDHALRDAYLLLSQGHADNALVGAHDEKNNLAVAYYLSTSPEGAICPILPTTTFHALCPH
;
A
#
# COMPACT_ATOMS: atom_id res chain seq x y z
N MET A 1 16.06 -7.10 -15.60
CA MET A 1 15.00 -6.07 -15.70
C MET A 1 13.69 -6.70 -15.22
N ILE A 2 12.79 -5.93 -14.61
CA ILE A 2 11.43 -6.37 -14.26
C ILE A 2 10.48 -5.81 -15.30
N VAL A 3 9.84 -6.69 -16.05
CA VAL A 3 8.90 -6.33 -17.09
C VAL A 3 7.47 -6.63 -16.66
N ILE A 4 6.52 -6.00 -17.30
CA ILE A 4 5.09 -6.23 -17.13
C ILE A 4 4.59 -7.00 -18.35
N THR A 5 3.99 -8.17 -18.12
CA THR A 5 3.54 -9.06 -19.19
C THR A 5 2.03 -9.20 -19.26
N GLY A 6 1.31 -8.77 -18.24
CA GLY A 6 -0.16 -8.79 -18.25
C GLY A 6 -0.75 -7.78 -17.29
N ALA A 7 -1.97 -7.36 -17.57
CA ALA A 7 -2.76 -6.46 -16.75
C ALA A 7 -4.25 -6.78 -16.87
N GLY A 8 -4.98 -6.54 -15.79
CA GLY A 8 -6.44 -6.61 -15.75
C GLY A 8 -7.00 -5.58 -14.78
N ILE A 9 -8.16 -5.03 -15.08
CA ILE A 9 -8.76 -3.92 -14.34
C ILE A 9 -10.28 -3.97 -14.36
N LEU A 10 -10.87 -3.54 -13.25
CA LEU A 10 -12.29 -3.32 -13.07
C LEU A 10 -12.49 -2.10 -12.17
N SER A 11 -13.27 -1.13 -12.61
CA SER A 11 -13.56 0.09 -11.86
C SER A 11 -14.93 0.66 -12.24
N SER A 12 -15.26 1.83 -11.72
CA SER A 12 -16.47 2.57 -12.15
C SER A 12 -16.46 2.98 -13.63
N LEU A 13 -15.31 2.94 -14.29
CA LEU A 13 -15.17 3.19 -15.74
C LEU A 13 -15.57 1.97 -16.58
N GLY A 14 -15.79 0.82 -15.96
CA GLY A 14 -16.20 -0.42 -16.61
C GLY A 14 -15.25 -1.59 -16.33
N THR A 15 -15.44 -2.65 -17.10
CA THR A 15 -14.74 -3.93 -16.94
C THR A 15 -13.73 -4.11 -18.06
N GLY A 16 -12.49 -4.40 -17.68
CA GLY A 16 -11.40 -4.73 -18.57
C GLY A 16 -10.62 -3.52 -19.09
N VAL A 17 -9.42 -3.83 -19.57
CA VAL A 17 -8.40 -2.88 -20.02
C VAL A 17 -8.92 -2.03 -21.20
N ASP A 18 -9.56 -2.65 -22.20
CA ASP A 18 -10.07 -1.95 -23.38
C ASP A 18 -11.20 -0.96 -23.04
N THR A 19 -12.13 -1.35 -22.18
CA THR A 19 -13.24 -0.47 -21.74
C THR A 19 -12.70 0.72 -20.96
N THR A 20 -11.74 0.47 -20.07
CA THR A 20 -11.07 1.52 -19.29
C THR A 20 -10.33 2.50 -20.22
N LEU A 21 -9.62 1.99 -21.23
CA LEU A 21 -8.94 2.83 -22.22
C LEU A 21 -9.91 3.76 -22.94
N GLN A 22 -11.01 3.20 -23.45
CA GLN A 22 -12.03 3.99 -24.17
C GLN A 22 -12.65 5.07 -23.26
N ALA A 23 -12.94 4.74 -22.00
CA ALA A 23 -13.47 5.68 -21.02
C ALA A 23 -12.47 6.82 -20.74
N LEU A 24 -11.19 6.50 -20.52
CA LEU A 24 -10.15 7.50 -20.28
C LEU A 24 -9.93 8.41 -21.50
N GLN A 25 -9.89 7.85 -22.72
CA GLN A 25 -9.72 8.62 -23.95
C GLN A 25 -10.92 9.51 -24.27
N SER A 26 -12.12 9.14 -23.86
CA SER A 26 -13.32 9.98 -23.99
C SER A 26 -13.49 11.00 -22.87
N GLY A 27 -12.69 10.94 -21.81
CA GLY A 27 -12.88 11.77 -20.62
C GLY A 27 -14.14 11.41 -19.84
N ALA A 28 -14.52 10.13 -19.82
CA ALA A 28 -15.69 9.65 -19.08
C ALA A 28 -15.48 9.72 -17.58
N CYS A 29 -16.56 9.93 -16.83
CA CYS A 29 -16.61 9.93 -15.38
C CYS A 29 -17.50 8.80 -14.88
N GLY A 30 -16.98 7.95 -13.98
CA GLY A 30 -17.73 6.87 -13.36
C GLY A 30 -18.35 7.23 -12.00
N ILE A 31 -18.15 8.47 -11.52
CA ILE A 31 -18.70 8.95 -10.25
C ILE A 31 -20.18 9.31 -10.43
N ALA A 32 -21.03 8.68 -9.62
CA ALA A 32 -22.50 8.84 -9.69
C ALA A 32 -23.13 8.58 -8.31
N PRO A 33 -24.40 8.91 -8.10
CA PRO A 33 -25.13 8.47 -6.91
C PRO A 33 -25.04 6.94 -6.74
N PRO A 34 -24.89 6.42 -5.47
CA PRO A 34 -24.72 5.01 -5.22
C PRO A 34 -25.92 4.18 -5.70
N ARG A 35 -25.64 3.02 -6.29
CA ARG A 35 -26.64 2.06 -6.80
C ARG A 35 -26.64 0.76 -6.00
N HIS A 36 -25.47 0.31 -5.58
CA HIS A 36 -25.26 -0.95 -4.85
C HIS A 36 -25.00 -0.70 -3.37
N LEU A 37 -24.30 0.37 -3.03
CA LEU A 37 -24.08 0.77 -1.64
C LEU A 37 -25.38 1.33 -1.03
N THR A 38 -25.86 0.69 0.02
CA THR A 38 -27.03 1.18 0.78
C THR A 38 -26.57 2.12 1.89
N THR A 39 -26.93 3.39 1.84
CA THR A 39 -26.56 4.41 2.83
C THR A 39 -27.72 5.40 3.05
N GLN A 40 -27.78 6.01 4.25
CA GLN A 40 -28.73 7.08 4.57
C GLN A 40 -28.28 8.45 4.00
N HIS A 41 -27.02 8.57 3.59
CA HIS A 41 -26.40 9.80 3.11
C HIS A 41 -25.75 9.59 1.71
N PRO A 42 -26.53 9.51 0.65
CA PRO A 42 -26.06 9.08 -0.68
C PRO A 42 -25.25 10.18 -1.37
N LEU A 43 -23.97 10.37 -0.97
CA LEU A 43 -23.00 11.18 -1.71
C LEU A 43 -22.48 10.37 -2.91
N PRO A 44 -22.00 11.06 -3.98
CA PRO A 44 -21.50 10.39 -5.17
C PRO A 44 -20.32 9.46 -4.89
N VAL A 45 -20.30 8.31 -5.56
CA VAL A 45 -19.28 7.25 -5.45
C VAL A 45 -18.93 6.70 -6.82
N GLY A 46 -17.75 6.10 -6.94
CA GLY A 46 -17.33 5.36 -8.14
C GLY A 46 -17.63 3.87 -7.98
N GLU A 47 -18.86 3.43 -8.25
CA GLU A 47 -19.23 2.00 -8.18
C GLU A 47 -18.95 1.28 -9.50
N VAL A 48 -18.46 0.05 -9.39
CA VAL A 48 -18.42 -0.87 -10.51
C VAL A 48 -19.86 -1.14 -11.00
N PRO A 49 -20.16 -1.00 -12.30
CA PRO A 49 -21.53 -1.02 -12.81
C PRO A 49 -22.22 -2.41 -12.79
N MET A 50 -21.55 -3.44 -12.25
CA MET A 50 -22.09 -4.80 -12.10
C MET A 50 -22.53 -5.07 -10.66
N SER A 51 -23.68 -5.74 -10.51
CA SER A 51 -24.13 -6.29 -9.23
C SER A 51 -23.29 -7.49 -8.80
N ASN A 52 -23.40 -7.90 -7.52
CA ASN A 52 -22.72 -9.11 -7.03
C ASN A 52 -23.16 -10.38 -7.79
N ALA A 53 -24.43 -10.46 -8.19
CA ALA A 53 -24.94 -11.59 -8.97
C ALA A 53 -24.30 -11.65 -10.36
N GLU A 54 -24.21 -10.52 -11.06
CA GLU A 54 -23.56 -10.43 -12.38
C GLU A 54 -22.05 -10.70 -12.28
N LEU A 55 -21.38 -10.20 -11.24
CA LEU A 55 -19.96 -10.51 -11.00
C LEU A 55 -19.77 -12.02 -10.74
N SER A 56 -20.56 -12.61 -9.85
CA SER A 56 -20.49 -14.04 -9.53
C SER A 56 -20.73 -14.94 -10.75
N GLU A 57 -21.71 -14.59 -11.58
CA GLU A 57 -22.00 -15.31 -12.82
C GLU A 57 -20.84 -15.17 -13.82
N ALA A 58 -20.32 -13.97 -14.01
CA ALA A 58 -19.25 -13.69 -14.97
C ALA A 58 -17.96 -14.43 -14.65
N VAL A 59 -17.61 -14.55 -13.36
CA VAL A 59 -16.40 -15.27 -12.92
C VAL A 59 -16.67 -16.75 -12.58
N GLN A 60 -17.91 -17.22 -12.67
CA GLN A 60 -18.32 -18.57 -12.26
C GLN A 60 -17.86 -18.91 -10.84
N ALA A 61 -18.08 -17.95 -9.91
CA ALA A 61 -17.61 -18.05 -8.54
C ALA A 61 -18.18 -19.29 -7.82
N ALA A 62 -17.39 -19.89 -6.94
CA ALA A 62 -17.87 -20.89 -6.01
C ALA A 62 -18.91 -20.28 -5.07
N SER A 63 -19.88 -21.06 -4.59
CA SER A 63 -21.03 -20.56 -3.81
C SER A 63 -20.69 -19.94 -2.47
N ASP A 64 -19.49 -20.17 -1.95
CA ASP A 64 -18.94 -19.61 -0.72
C ASP A 64 -18.18 -18.29 -0.95
N VAL A 65 -17.89 -17.93 -2.20
CA VAL A 65 -17.29 -16.62 -2.56
C VAL A 65 -18.41 -15.61 -2.76
N THR A 66 -18.75 -14.90 -1.70
CA THR A 66 -19.87 -13.93 -1.68
C THR A 66 -19.40 -12.48 -1.56
N SER A 67 -18.14 -12.24 -1.18
CA SER A 67 -17.58 -10.89 -1.05
C SER A 67 -17.40 -10.22 -2.41
N ARG A 68 -17.91 -9.01 -2.53
CA ARG A 68 -17.72 -8.15 -3.71
C ARG A 68 -16.23 -7.86 -3.96
N THR A 69 -15.45 -7.65 -2.89
CA THR A 69 -13.99 -7.50 -2.98
C THR A 69 -13.35 -8.71 -3.69
N ALA A 70 -13.70 -9.94 -3.28
CA ALA A 70 -13.16 -11.14 -3.89
C ALA A 70 -13.64 -11.32 -5.35
N LEU A 71 -14.92 -11.11 -5.62
CA LEU A 71 -15.49 -11.24 -6.98
C LEU A 71 -14.84 -10.28 -7.98
N MET A 72 -14.65 -9.03 -7.60
CA MET A 72 -13.93 -8.06 -8.44
C MET A 72 -12.46 -8.44 -8.65
N GLY A 73 -11.81 -8.90 -7.58
CA GLY A 73 -10.42 -9.36 -7.65
C GLY A 73 -10.24 -10.56 -8.58
N ILE A 74 -11.14 -11.55 -8.53
CA ILE A 74 -11.14 -12.70 -9.44
C ILE A 74 -11.26 -12.25 -10.90
N MET A 75 -12.16 -11.31 -11.19
CA MET A 75 -12.34 -10.80 -12.55
C MET A 75 -11.08 -10.11 -13.08
N ALA A 76 -10.52 -9.19 -12.32
CA ALA A 76 -9.32 -8.46 -12.72
C ALA A 76 -8.08 -9.38 -12.81
N LEU A 77 -7.91 -10.32 -11.87
CA LEU A 77 -6.82 -11.29 -11.91
C LEU A 77 -6.94 -12.22 -13.11
N GLY A 78 -8.14 -12.67 -13.44
CA GLY A 78 -8.39 -13.53 -14.62
C GLY A 78 -7.97 -12.84 -15.92
N GLU A 79 -8.29 -11.55 -16.10
CA GLU A 79 -7.85 -10.77 -17.25
C GLU A 79 -6.32 -10.61 -17.28
N ALA A 80 -5.68 -10.35 -16.13
CA ALA A 80 -4.24 -10.20 -16.03
C ALA A 80 -3.49 -11.50 -16.41
N LEU A 81 -3.95 -12.65 -15.91
CA LEU A 81 -3.39 -13.96 -16.24
C LEU A 81 -3.55 -14.30 -17.73
N GLN A 82 -4.75 -14.03 -18.29
CA GLN A 82 -5.01 -14.22 -19.70
C GLN A 82 -4.11 -13.32 -20.56
N SER A 83 -3.98 -12.05 -20.21
CA SER A 83 -3.11 -11.07 -20.87
C SER A 83 -1.65 -11.53 -20.87
N ALA A 84 -1.17 -12.09 -19.76
CA ALA A 84 0.18 -12.64 -19.60
C ALA A 84 0.35 -14.04 -20.22
N GLN A 85 -0.69 -14.65 -20.80
CA GLN A 85 -0.68 -16.02 -21.31
C GLN A 85 -0.24 -17.04 -20.24
N LEU A 86 -0.71 -16.87 -19.00
CA LEU A 86 -0.49 -17.77 -17.89
C LEU A 86 -1.68 -18.70 -17.70
N SER A 87 -1.40 -19.94 -17.33
CA SER A 87 -2.38 -21.01 -17.15
C SER A 87 -2.39 -21.51 -15.69
N PRO A 88 -3.39 -22.27 -15.26
CA PRO A 88 -3.39 -22.88 -13.92
C PRO A 88 -2.17 -23.77 -13.62
N ALA A 89 -1.51 -24.33 -14.65
CA ALA A 89 -0.30 -25.15 -14.48
C ALA A 89 0.93 -24.33 -14.05
N ASP A 90 0.93 -23.02 -14.31
CA ASP A 90 2.03 -22.12 -13.98
C ASP A 90 1.96 -21.66 -12.51
N LEU A 91 0.74 -21.57 -11.92
CA LEU A 91 0.48 -20.97 -10.62
C LEU A 91 1.33 -21.49 -9.45
N PRO A 92 1.66 -22.82 -9.35
CA PRO A 92 2.54 -23.31 -8.28
C PRO A 92 3.95 -22.70 -8.28
N HIS A 93 4.35 -22.08 -9.38
CA HIS A 93 5.65 -21.40 -9.54
C HIS A 93 5.54 -19.86 -9.43
N LEU A 94 4.34 -19.35 -9.23
CA LEU A 94 4.06 -17.91 -9.13
C LEU A 94 3.81 -17.49 -7.68
N ALA A 95 4.02 -16.20 -7.44
CA ALA A 95 3.55 -15.53 -6.24
C ALA A 95 2.37 -14.62 -6.55
N LEU A 96 1.39 -14.55 -5.63
CA LEU A 96 0.32 -13.55 -5.63
C LEU A 96 0.49 -12.61 -4.43
N VAL A 97 0.60 -11.33 -4.71
CA VAL A 97 0.72 -10.27 -3.69
C VAL A 97 -0.49 -9.35 -3.81
N GLY A 98 -1.44 -9.50 -2.90
CA GLY A 98 -2.65 -8.68 -2.86
C GLY A 98 -2.54 -7.48 -1.92
N GLY A 99 -3.22 -6.39 -2.27
CA GLY A 99 -3.39 -5.22 -1.42
C GLY A 99 -4.87 -5.01 -1.09
N THR A 100 -5.20 -4.88 0.21
CA THR A 100 -6.54 -4.52 0.66
C THR A 100 -6.48 -3.82 2.02
N THR A 101 -7.42 -2.91 2.29
CA THR A 101 -7.48 -2.22 3.59
C THR A 101 -8.28 -3.01 4.61
N VAL A 102 -9.42 -3.56 4.20
CA VAL A 102 -10.39 -4.20 5.10
C VAL A 102 -10.89 -5.56 4.61
N GLY A 103 -10.37 -6.06 3.49
CA GLY A 103 -10.70 -7.38 2.97
C GLY A 103 -12.19 -7.52 2.63
N ASN A 104 -12.84 -8.55 3.17
CA ASN A 104 -14.25 -8.87 2.94
C ASN A 104 -15.20 -8.07 3.86
N MET A 105 -14.94 -6.79 4.11
CA MET A 105 -15.75 -5.97 5.02
C MET A 105 -17.22 -5.86 4.57
N ASP A 106 -17.46 -5.88 3.27
CA ASP A 106 -18.81 -5.87 2.67
C ASP A 106 -19.71 -7.03 3.16
N VAL A 107 -19.11 -8.20 3.41
CA VAL A 107 -19.79 -9.36 4.00
C VAL A 107 -19.72 -9.32 5.53
N THR A 108 -18.58 -8.96 6.07
CA THR A 108 -18.32 -8.90 7.52
C THR A 108 -19.29 -7.96 8.23
N GLU A 109 -19.55 -6.76 7.69
CA GLU A 109 -20.48 -5.81 8.31
C GLU A 109 -21.92 -6.31 8.36
N VAL A 110 -22.35 -7.10 7.36
CA VAL A 110 -23.67 -7.72 7.32
C VAL A 110 -23.80 -8.81 8.38
N GLU A 111 -22.78 -9.66 8.51
CA GLU A 111 -22.79 -10.73 9.50
C GLU A 111 -22.65 -10.17 10.93
N PHE A 112 -21.80 -9.16 11.12
CA PHE A 112 -21.68 -8.47 12.39
C PHE A 112 -23.02 -7.83 12.82
N ALA A 113 -23.75 -7.22 11.90
CA ALA A 113 -25.05 -6.62 12.20
C ALA A 113 -26.11 -7.64 12.69
N ARG A 114 -25.96 -8.93 12.31
CA ARG A 114 -26.86 -10.01 12.77
C ARG A 114 -26.49 -10.55 14.14
N THR A 115 -25.18 -10.61 14.45
CA THR A 115 -24.65 -11.32 15.63
C THR A 115 -24.22 -10.37 16.73
N LEU A 116 -23.70 -9.19 16.39
CA LEU A 116 -23.02 -8.23 17.27
C LEU A 116 -21.81 -8.84 18.01
N HIS A 117 -21.19 -9.88 17.43
CA HIS A 117 -20.03 -10.56 18.00
C HIS A 117 -18.75 -10.30 17.20
N ALA A 118 -17.67 -9.95 17.89
CA ALA A 118 -16.33 -9.74 17.29
C ALA A 118 -15.79 -11.00 16.59
N ASP A 119 -16.24 -12.19 16.97
CA ASP A 119 -15.83 -13.45 16.33
C ASP A 119 -16.27 -13.57 14.86
N THR A 120 -17.20 -12.71 14.41
CA THR A 120 -17.61 -12.62 13.00
C THR A 120 -16.70 -11.75 12.16
N LEU A 121 -15.75 -11.04 12.78
CA LEU A 121 -14.75 -10.25 12.05
C LEU A 121 -13.78 -11.20 11.33
N GLY A 122 -13.77 -11.12 10.01
CA GLY A 122 -12.92 -11.94 9.16
C GLY A 122 -11.48 -11.44 9.12
N LEU A 123 -10.57 -12.32 8.69
CA LEU A 123 -9.17 -11.95 8.38
C LEU A 123 -9.13 -11.04 7.15
N CYS A 124 -8.31 -9.99 7.20
CA CYS A 124 -8.14 -9.06 6.08
C CYS A 124 -7.67 -9.78 4.81
N GLY A 125 -6.71 -10.71 4.92
CA GLY A 125 -6.16 -11.47 3.80
C GLY A 125 -7.12 -12.53 3.20
N MET A 126 -8.27 -12.79 3.81
CA MET A 126 -9.22 -13.81 3.32
C MET A 126 -9.68 -13.52 1.89
N CYS A 127 -9.84 -12.25 1.50
CA CYS A 127 -10.21 -11.91 0.12
C CYS A 127 -9.13 -12.33 -0.87
N THR A 128 -7.84 -12.12 -0.55
CA THR A 128 -6.73 -12.56 -1.39
C THR A 128 -6.66 -14.09 -1.49
N ASP A 129 -6.93 -14.80 -0.37
CA ASP A 129 -7.01 -16.27 -0.37
C ASP A 129 -8.16 -16.77 -1.26
N GLN A 130 -9.33 -16.16 -1.19
CA GLN A 130 -10.47 -16.50 -2.06
C GLN A 130 -10.19 -16.21 -3.53
N ILE A 131 -9.53 -15.08 -3.84
CA ILE A 131 -9.10 -14.74 -5.18
C ILE A 131 -8.10 -15.80 -5.69
N ALA A 132 -7.08 -16.14 -4.88
CA ALA A 132 -6.08 -17.12 -5.23
C ALA A 132 -6.69 -18.50 -5.47
N ALA A 133 -7.50 -18.98 -4.54
CA ALA A 133 -8.11 -20.32 -4.56
C ALA A 133 -9.02 -20.55 -5.78
N HIS A 134 -9.64 -19.49 -6.32
CA HIS A 134 -10.46 -19.58 -7.53
C HIS A 134 -9.68 -20.12 -8.74
N PHE A 135 -8.41 -19.74 -8.86
CA PHE A 135 -7.56 -20.15 -10.00
C PHE A 135 -6.79 -21.44 -9.76
N GLY A 136 -6.52 -21.81 -8.50
CA GLY A 136 -5.79 -23.02 -8.12
C GLY A 136 -4.78 -22.81 -7.00
N GLU A 137 -3.75 -23.64 -6.98
CA GLU A 137 -2.68 -23.61 -5.97
C GLU A 137 -1.55 -22.67 -6.42
N TRP A 138 -1.13 -21.77 -5.52
CA TRP A 138 -0.05 -20.81 -5.77
C TRP A 138 1.19 -21.15 -4.96
N GLY A 139 2.38 -20.82 -5.50
CA GLY A 139 3.64 -21.00 -4.79
C GLY A 139 3.78 -20.11 -3.55
N TYR A 140 3.16 -18.93 -3.57
CA TYR A 140 3.13 -17.99 -2.45
C TYR A 140 1.93 -17.05 -2.58
N VAL A 141 1.25 -16.80 -1.48
CA VAL A 141 0.16 -15.82 -1.38
C VAL A 141 0.40 -14.93 -0.18
N THR A 142 0.28 -13.62 -0.35
CA THR A 142 0.37 -12.67 0.75
C THR A 142 -0.52 -11.45 0.53
N THR A 143 -0.88 -10.78 1.62
CA THR A 143 -1.67 -9.57 1.61
C THR A 143 -0.96 -8.45 2.36
N LEU A 144 -0.86 -7.30 1.71
CA LEU A 144 -0.43 -6.04 2.32
C LEU A 144 -1.65 -5.18 2.67
N SER A 145 -1.56 -4.52 3.83
CA SER A 145 -2.59 -3.60 4.29
C SER A 145 -1.94 -2.32 4.84
N THR A 146 -1.68 -1.40 3.90
CA THR A 146 -1.08 -0.07 4.15
C THR A 146 -2.01 1.06 3.72
N ALA A 147 -3.31 0.90 4.00
CA ALA A 147 -4.37 1.81 3.59
C ALA A 147 -4.33 2.07 2.05
N CYS A 148 -4.38 3.32 1.59
CA CYS A 148 -4.50 3.65 0.16
C CYS A 148 -3.29 3.25 -0.69
N SER A 149 -2.13 2.97 -0.09
CA SER A 149 -0.92 2.52 -0.79
C SER A 149 -0.76 0.99 -0.85
N SER A 150 -1.73 0.20 -0.34
CA SER A 150 -1.59 -1.27 -0.24
C SER A 150 -1.20 -1.94 -1.56
N ALA A 151 -1.95 -1.67 -2.62
CA ALA A 151 -1.66 -2.24 -3.93
C ALA A 151 -0.35 -1.71 -4.54
N ALA A 152 0.02 -0.45 -4.31
CA ALA A 152 1.31 0.08 -4.76
C ALA A 152 2.48 -0.60 -4.03
N ASN A 153 2.35 -0.89 -2.73
CA ASN A 153 3.34 -1.65 -1.97
C ASN A 153 3.41 -3.12 -2.40
N ALA A 154 2.33 -3.68 -2.95
CA ALA A 154 2.36 -5.01 -3.56
C ALA A 154 3.35 -5.07 -4.74
N PHE A 155 3.44 -4.01 -5.56
CA PHE A 155 4.47 -3.92 -6.62
C PHE A 155 5.87 -3.95 -6.06
N ILE A 156 6.13 -3.26 -4.95
CA ILE A 156 7.45 -3.21 -4.29
C ILE A 156 7.83 -4.60 -3.78
N HIS A 157 6.94 -5.26 -3.03
CA HIS A 157 7.19 -6.60 -2.51
C HIS A 157 7.39 -7.62 -3.65
N GLY A 158 6.54 -7.55 -4.69
CA GLY A 158 6.69 -8.37 -5.90
C GLY A 158 8.02 -8.15 -6.61
N ALA A 159 8.46 -6.90 -6.74
CA ALA A 159 9.76 -6.58 -7.32
C ALA A 159 10.91 -7.19 -6.51
N MET A 160 10.88 -7.07 -5.17
CA MET A 160 11.90 -7.68 -4.30
C MET A 160 11.92 -9.21 -4.37
N LEU A 161 10.77 -9.86 -4.53
CA LEU A 161 10.70 -11.31 -4.76
C LEU A 161 11.39 -11.72 -6.08
N ILE A 162 11.23 -10.93 -7.14
CA ILE A 162 11.91 -11.17 -8.43
C ILE A 162 13.41 -10.86 -8.32
N GLU A 163 13.79 -9.74 -7.73
CA GLU A 163 15.19 -9.32 -7.55
C GLU A 163 15.98 -10.36 -6.75
N SER A 164 15.38 -10.93 -5.70
CA SER A 164 16.00 -11.99 -4.89
C SER A 164 16.18 -13.33 -5.62
N GLY A 165 15.50 -13.53 -6.76
CA GLY A 165 15.45 -14.81 -7.45
C GLY A 165 14.53 -15.83 -6.77
N ALA A 166 13.70 -15.45 -5.81
CA ALA A 166 12.74 -16.33 -5.18
C ALA A 166 11.62 -16.74 -6.15
N TYR A 167 11.23 -15.82 -7.05
CA TYR A 167 10.25 -16.04 -8.11
C TYR A 167 10.71 -15.31 -9.38
N ASP A 168 10.44 -15.89 -10.53
CA ASP A 168 10.66 -15.24 -11.83
C ASP A 168 9.43 -14.50 -12.33
N CYS A 169 8.25 -14.83 -11.77
CA CYS A 169 6.98 -14.22 -12.12
C CYS A 169 6.11 -14.03 -10.86
N VAL A 170 5.59 -12.83 -10.69
CA VAL A 170 4.79 -12.43 -9.52
C VAL A 170 3.58 -11.64 -10.00
N VAL A 171 2.40 -12.00 -9.54
CA VAL A 171 1.19 -11.23 -9.78
C VAL A 171 0.97 -10.29 -8.61
N VAL A 172 0.81 -8.99 -8.88
CA VAL A 172 0.67 -7.94 -7.88
C VAL A 172 -0.57 -7.09 -8.16
N GLY A 173 -1.22 -6.60 -7.13
CA GLY A 173 -2.38 -5.72 -7.33
C GLY A 173 -3.21 -5.59 -6.08
N GLY A 174 -4.46 -5.22 -6.24
CA GLY A 174 -5.39 -5.08 -5.11
C GLY A 174 -6.84 -5.05 -5.55
N SER A 175 -7.71 -5.29 -4.59
CA SER A 175 -9.15 -5.22 -4.74
C SER A 175 -9.78 -4.66 -3.47
N GLU A 176 -10.75 -3.76 -3.64
CA GLU A 176 -11.49 -3.18 -2.53
C GLU A 176 -12.91 -2.82 -2.97
N ALA A 177 -13.90 -3.35 -2.26
CA ALA A 177 -15.30 -3.00 -2.46
C ALA A 177 -15.70 -1.81 -1.58
N LEU A 178 -16.67 -1.05 -2.04
CA LEU A 178 -17.41 -0.14 -1.19
C LEU A 178 -18.18 -0.93 -0.11
N SER A 179 -18.04 -0.51 1.14
CA SER A 179 -18.81 -0.99 2.28
C SER A 179 -19.36 0.17 3.08
N ARG A 180 -20.41 -0.06 3.87
CA ARG A 180 -20.92 0.97 4.80
C ARG A 180 -19.88 1.37 5.83
N PHE A 181 -19.04 0.41 6.24
CA PHE A 181 -17.91 0.65 7.14
C PHE A 181 -16.95 1.69 6.55
N HIS A 182 -16.44 1.46 5.32
CA HIS A 182 -15.54 2.39 4.65
C HIS A 182 -16.21 3.75 4.41
N TYR A 183 -17.37 3.73 3.78
CA TYR A 183 -18.10 4.93 3.42
C TYR A 183 -18.35 5.84 4.63
N ASN A 184 -18.90 5.27 5.71
CA ASN A 184 -19.20 6.04 6.91
C ASN A 184 -17.94 6.40 7.72
N GLY A 185 -16.87 5.60 7.61
CA GLY A 185 -15.56 5.95 8.15
C GLY A 185 -15.03 7.25 7.55
N PHE A 186 -14.97 7.35 6.24
CA PHE A 186 -14.54 8.56 5.54
C PHE A 186 -15.51 9.73 5.75
N ARG A 187 -16.81 9.46 5.80
CA ARG A 187 -17.82 10.47 6.11
C ARG A 187 -17.63 11.04 7.53
N SER A 188 -17.27 10.22 8.51
CA SER A 188 -16.99 10.67 9.88
C SER A 188 -15.76 11.58 9.98
N LEU A 189 -14.85 11.49 9.01
CA LEU A 189 -13.68 12.39 8.88
C LEU A 189 -14.00 13.71 8.20
N LEU A 190 -15.22 13.88 7.66
CA LEU A 190 -15.67 15.09 6.95
C LEU A 190 -14.81 15.41 5.71
N ILE A 191 -14.36 14.40 4.98
CA ILE A 191 -13.50 14.54 3.80
C ILE A 191 -14.13 14.01 2.51
N LEU A 192 -15.44 13.72 2.51
CA LEU A 192 -16.17 13.38 1.28
C LEU A 192 -16.70 14.64 0.60
N ASP A 193 -16.53 14.73 -0.72
CA ASP A 193 -17.11 15.81 -1.53
C ASP A 193 -18.60 15.52 -1.77
N PRO A 194 -19.51 16.47 -1.55
CA PRO A 194 -20.92 16.32 -1.85
C PRO A 194 -21.21 16.30 -3.37
N ASP A 195 -20.28 16.79 -4.16
CA ASP A 195 -20.32 16.78 -5.64
C ASP A 195 -19.24 15.82 -6.17
N SER A 196 -18.91 15.90 -7.46
CA SER A 196 -17.76 15.18 -8.02
C SER A 196 -16.45 15.80 -7.57
N CYS A 197 -15.54 14.98 -7.08
CA CYS A 197 -14.23 15.44 -6.61
C CYS A 197 -13.45 16.10 -7.77
N ARG A 198 -12.71 17.14 -7.39
CA ARG A 198 -11.95 18.00 -8.32
C ARG A 198 -10.53 18.21 -7.79
N PRO A 199 -9.67 17.21 -7.97
CA PRO A 199 -8.29 17.29 -7.49
C PRO A 199 -7.58 18.54 -7.99
N PHE A 200 -6.80 19.18 -7.11
CA PHE A 200 -6.02 20.40 -7.39
C PHE A 200 -6.85 21.64 -7.79
N ASP A 201 -8.16 21.61 -7.63
CA ASP A 201 -9.02 22.80 -7.79
C ASP A 201 -9.05 23.59 -6.47
N SER A 202 -9.11 24.91 -6.55
CA SER A 202 -9.17 25.76 -5.35
C SER A 202 -10.48 25.59 -4.57
N SER A 203 -11.57 25.17 -5.23
CA SER A 203 -12.87 24.89 -4.61
C SER A 203 -13.05 23.44 -4.16
N ARG A 204 -11.98 22.61 -4.22
CA ARG A 204 -12.04 21.20 -3.79
C ARG A 204 -12.51 21.07 -2.34
N ALA A 205 -13.41 20.14 -2.09
CA ALA A 205 -14.04 19.96 -0.78
C ALA A 205 -13.82 18.57 -0.18
N GLY A 206 -13.24 17.64 -0.93
CA GLY A 206 -13.03 16.27 -0.49
C GLY A 206 -12.86 15.29 -1.63
N LEU A 207 -12.94 14.02 -1.30
CA LEU A 207 -12.88 12.91 -2.25
C LEU A 207 -14.26 12.28 -2.46
N ASN A 208 -14.43 11.54 -3.55
CA ASN A 208 -15.47 10.53 -3.65
C ASN A 208 -14.85 9.16 -3.51
N LEU A 209 -15.44 8.29 -2.70
CA LEU A 209 -14.99 6.91 -2.64
C LEU A 209 -15.33 6.17 -3.94
N GLY A 210 -14.47 5.23 -4.29
CA GLY A 210 -14.69 4.30 -5.38
C GLY A 210 -14.39 2.87 -4.93
N GLU A 211 -14.78 1.92 -5.76
CA GLU A 211 -14.40 0.52 -5.66
C GLU A 211 -13.75 0.04 -6.94
N GLY A 212 -13.00 -1.03 -6.86
CA GLY A 212 -12.37 -1.62 -8.02
C GLY A 212 -11.33 -2.66 -7.67
N ALA A 213 -10.79 -3.26 -8.71
CA ALA A 213 -9.70 -4.21 -8.63
C ALA A 213 -8.78 -4.04 -9.83
N ALA A 214 -7.49 -4.21 -9.62
CA ALA A 214 -6.55 -4.34 -10.72
C ALA A 214 -5.37 -5.22 -10.30
N PHE A 215 -4.93 -6.05 -11.23
CA PHE A 215 -3.76 -6.90 -11.08
C PHE A 215 -2.83 -6.76 -12.29
N VAL A 216 -1.53 -6.87 -12.01
CA VAL A 216 -0.47 -6.76 -13.00
C VAL A 216 0.49 -7.93 -12.81
N VAL A 217 0.95 -8.52 -13.90
CA VAL A 217 1.95 -9.58 -13.90
C VAL A 217 3.33 -8.96 -14.06
N LEU A 218 4.13 -9.01 -13.00
CA LEU A 218 5.55 -8.65 -13.01
C LEU A 218 6.35 -9.90 -13.33
N GLU A 219 7.34 -9.77 -14.19
CA GLU A 219 8.13 -10.93 -14.64
C GLU A 219 9.60 -10.54 -14.86
N ARG A 220 10.52 -11.45 -14.56
CA ARG A 220 11.90 -11.30 -14.97
C ARG A 220 11.95 -11.30 -16.50
N GLU A 221 12.59 -10.33 -17.10
CA GLU A 221 12.64 -10.17 -18.55
C GLU A 221 13.08 -11.45 -19.28
N SER A 222 14.16 -12.09 -18.81
CA SER A 222 14.66 -13.35 -19.41
C SER A 222 13.64 -14.47 -19.36
N HIS A 223 12.79 -14.52 -18.34
CA HIS A 223 11.72 -15.50 -18.21
C HIS A 223 10.58 -15.21 -19.19
N ALA A 224 10.14 -13.93 -19.29
CA ALA A 224 9.11 -13.50 -20.23
C ALA A 224 9.50 -13.82 -21.69
N LEU A 225 10.72 -13.44 -22.06
CA LEU A 225 11.24 -13.69 -23.41
C LEU A 225 11.39 -15.19 -23.71
N ALA A 226 11.80 -16.02 -22.71
CA ALA A 226 11.88 -17.47 -22.87
C ALA A 226 10.51 -18.12 -23.11
N ARG A 227 9.42 -17.55 -22.55
CA ARG A 227 8.03 -17.95 -22.82
C ARG A 227 7.47 -17.38 -24.14
N GLY A 228 8.21 -16.52 -24.82
CA GLY A 228 7.77 -15.86 -26.06
C GLY A 228 6.75 -14.73 -25.85
N VAL A 229 6.61 -14.22 -24.62
CA VAL A 229 5.69 -13.14 -24.30
C VAL A 229 6.39 -11.78 -24.46
N GLN A 230 5.72 -10.86 -25.17
CA GLN A 230 6.24 -9.50 -25.33
C GLN A 230 5.83 -8.62 -24.13
N PRO A 231 6.78 -7.95 -23.49
CA PRO A 231 6.46 -7.03 -22.40
C PRO A 231 5.59 -5.86 -22.83
N LEU A 232 4.65 -5.48 -21.97
CA LEU A 232 3.80 -4.32 -22.12
C LEU A 232 4.52 -3.03 -21.71
N ALA A 233 5.34 -3.11 -20.68
CA ALA A 233 6.13 -2.01 -20.11
C ALA A 233 7.19 -2.59 -19.14
N THR A 234 7.93 -1.69 -18.49
CA THR A 234 8.91 -2.02 -17.45
C THR A 234 8.51 -1.34 -16.13
N LEU A 235 8.58 -2.06 -15.01
CA LEU A 235 8.65 -1.44 -13.68
C LEU A 235 10.10 -1.02 -13.45
N SER A 236 10.42 0.23 -13.77
CA SER A 236 11.79 0.73 -13.79
C SER A 236 12.28 1.14 -12.41
N GLY A 237 11.39 1.61 -11.54
CA GLY A 237 11.75 2.04 -10.21
C GLY A 237 10.57 2.09 -9.26
N TRP A 238 10.91 2.07 -7.99
CA TRP A 238 9.94 2.16 -6.91
C TRP A 238 10.55 2.80 -5.66
N GLY A 239 9.71 3.41 -4.84
CA GLY A 239 10.09 3.97 -3.56
C GLY A 239 8.93 3.94 -2.58
N ASN A 240 9.24 3.64 -1.33
CA ASN A 240 8.32 3.76 -0.21
C ASN A 240 9.02 4.54 0.90
N ALA A 241 8.30 5.45 1.54
CA ALA A 241 8.74 6.23 2.68
C ALA A 241 7.56 6.51 3.62
N CYS A 242 7.87 6.99 4.82
CA CYS A 242 6.85 7.38 5.79
C CYS A 242 6.94 8.88 6.08
N ASP A 243 5.81 9.58 5.97
CA ASP A 243 5.74 11.01 6.30
C ASP A 243 5.97 11.29 7.79
N ALA A 244 5.71 10.31 8.66
CA ALA A 244 5.95 10.34 10.11
C ALA A 244 5.42 11.61 10.80
N PHE A 245 4.36 12.21 10.25
CA PHE A 245 3.78 13.47 10.70
C PHE A 245 2.51 13.27 11.52
N HIS A 246 1.48 12.70 10.91
CA HIS A 246 0.17 12.48 11.52
C HIS A 246 -0.48 11.20 10.96
N GLN A 247 -1.50 10.65 11.66
CA GLN A 247 -2.15 9.40 11.25
C GLN A 247 -2.97 9.52 9.95
N THR A 248 -3.49 10.72 9.64
CA THR A 248 -4.41 10.93 8.50
C THR A 248 -4.09 12.17 7.67
N ALA A 249 -3.23 13.06 8.14
CA ALA A 249 -2.85 14.26 7.44
C ALA A 249 -1.39 14.18 6.99
N SER A 250 -1.11 14.67 5.79
CA SER A 250 0.25 14.82 5.27
C SER A 250 0.92 16.09 5.82
N SER A 251 2.25 16.07 5.95
CA SER A 251 3.04 17.27 6.26
C SER A 251 2.89 18.33 5.16
N GLU A 252 3.08 19.60 5.49
CA GLU A 252 2.92 20.68 4.51
C GLU A 252 3.90 20.55 3.33
N GLU A 253 5.11 20.10 3.61
CA GLU A 253 6.17 19.86 2.62
C GLU A 253 6.07 18.50 1.92
N GLY A 254 5.23 17.59 2.38
CA GLY A 254 5.08 16.23 1.84
C GLY A 254 6.37 15.42 1.93
N ILE A 255 7.02 15.38 3.11
CA ILE A 255 8.35 14.77 3.30
C ILE A 255 8.38 13.32 2.83
N GLY A 256 7.38 12.51 3.20
CA GLY A 256 7.29 11.10 2.78
C GLY A 256 7.16 10.97 1.27
N ALA A 257 6.29 11.79 0.65
CA ALA A 257 6.09 11.82 -0.79
C ALA A 257 7.38 12.20 -1.55
N VAL A 258 8.12 13.22 -1.07
CA VAL A 258 9.43 13.61 -1.64
C VAL A 258 10.40 12.42 -1.60
N LEU A 259 10.53 11.77 -0.46
CA LEU A 259 11.45 10.65 -0.27
C LEU A 259 11.07 9.45 -1.16
N ALA A 260 9.78 9.12 -1.26
CA ALA A 260 9.29 8.03 -2.10
C ALA A 260 9.55 8.31 -3.58
N MET A 261 9.22 9.50 -4.09
CA MET A 261 9.48 9.89 -5.48
C MET A 261 10.98 9.88 -5.81
N GLN A 262 11.81 10.45 -4.92
CA GLN A 262 13.27 10.43 -5.11
C GLN A 262 13.86 9.02 -5.10
N ALA A 263 13.35 8.12 -4.23
CA ALA A 263 13.77 6.73 -4.20
C ALA A 263 13.40 6.00 -5.51
N ALA A 264 12.19 6.22 -6.01
CA ALA A 264 11.72 5.65 -7.27
C ALA A 264 12.57 6.11 -8.48
N LEU A 265 12.88 7.42 -8.56
CA LEU A 265 13.74 7.99 -9.60
C LEU A 265 15.18 7.44 -9.55
N ARG A 266 15.78 7.40 -8.34
CA ARG A 266 17.14 6.84 -8.16
C ARG A 266 17.21 5.39 -8.62
N ARG A 267 16.19 4.57 -8.25
CA ARG A 267 16.14 3.16 -8.64
C ARG A 267 15.95 3.00 -10.14
N ALA A 268 15.14 3.83 -10.77
CA ALA A 268 14.96 3.87 -12.21
C ALA A 268 16.20 4.39 -12.96
N SER A 269 17.19 4.95 -12.25
CA SER A 269 18.33 5.66 -12.85
C SER A 269 17.90 6.84 -13.74
N LEU A 270 16.77 7.49 -13.40
CA LEU A 270 16.19 8.60 -14.12
C LEU A 270 16.39 9.93 -13.38
N GLN A 271 16.50 11.00 -14.16
CA GLN A 271 16.43 12.36 -13.66
C GLN A 271 14.97 12.84 -13.64
N PRO A 272 14.60 13.83 -12.81
CA PRO A 272 13.24 14.38 -12.82
C PRO A 272 12.77 14.82 -14.23
N ALA A 273 13.65 15.35 -15.06
CA ALA A 273 13.34 15.79 -16.42
C ALA A 273 12.95 14.65 -17.39
N ASP A 274 13.26 13.41 -17.05
CA ASP A 274 12.92 12.25 -17.89
C ASP A 274 11.45 11.82 -17.73
N ILE A 275 10.78 12.25 -16.64
CA ILE A 275 9.39 11.92 -16.38
C ILE A 275 8.48 12.77 -17.26
N GLY A 276 7.76 12.11 -18.15
CA GLY A 276 6.84 12.76 -19.09
C GLY A 276 5.41 12.98 -18.55
N TYR A 277 5.04 12.29 -17.46
CA TYR A 277 3.73 12.39 -16.85
C TYR A 277 3.76 11.88 -15.39
N ILE A 278 2.99 12.53 -14.52
CA ILE A 278 2.70 12.08 -13.16
C ILE A 278 1.21 11.75 -13.03
N ASN A 279 0.89 10.49 -12.71
CA ASN A 279 -0.41 10.14 -12.16
C ASN A 279 -0.37 10.40 -10.66
N ALA A 280 -0.99 11.48 -10.23
CA ALA A 280 -0.94 11.95 -8.86
C ALA A 280 -1.86 11.13 -7.95
N HIS A 281 -1.53 11.05 -6.68
CA HIS A 281 -2.48 10.55 -5.69
C HIS A 281 -3.75 11.41 -5.64
N GLY A 282 -3.64 12.74 -5.62
CA GLY A 282 -4.67 13.72 -5.95
C GLY A 282 -6.09 13.35 -5.55
N THR A 283 -6.39 13.35 -4.24
CA THR A 283 -7.69 12.89 -3.73
C THR A 283 -8.80 13.93 -3.85
N GLY A 284 -8.47 15.20 -4.11
CA GLY A 284 -9.40 16.31 -4.01
C GLY A 284 -9.58 16.84 -2.58
N THR A 285 -8.84 16.30 -1.59
CA THR A 285 -8.86 16.85 -0.23
C THR A 285 -7.90 18.04 -0.12
N PRO A 286 -8.27 19.10 0.64
CA PRO A 286 -7.43 20.29 0.76
C PRO A 286 -6.00 20.01 1.21
N ASN A 287 -5.81 19.14 2.22
CA ASN A 287 -4.48 18.84 2.78
C ASN A 287 -3.62 18.00 1.82
N ASN A 288 -4.16 16.88 1.29
CA ASN A 288 -3.39 15.99 0.43
C ASN A 288 -2.88 16.72 -0.82
N ASP A 289 -3.77 17.39 -1.55
CA ASP A 289 -3.41 17.98 -2.83
C ASP A 289 -2.39 19.13 -2.69
N ALA A 290 -2.49 19.90 -1.59
CA ALA A 290 -1.51 20.93 -1.30
C ALA A 290 -0.13 20.34 -0.96
N SER A 291 -0.10 19.32 -0.10
CA SER A 291 1.12 18.60 0.27
C SER A 291 1.77 17.90 -0.93
N GLU A 292 0.97 17.21 -1.74
CA GLU A 292 1.48 16.53 -2.94
C GLU A 292 2.06 17.50 -3.96
N LEU A 293 1.38 18.63 -4.25
CA LEU A 293 1.92 19.63 -5.16
C LEU A 293 3.21 20.25 -4.65
N ALA A 294 3.33 20.50 -3.33
CA ALA A 294 4.57 20.97 -2.70
C ALA A 294 5.70 19.93 -2.85
N ALA A 295 5.39 18.65 -2.61
CA ALA A 295 6.34 17.55 -2.78
C ALA A 295 6.81 17.41 -4.24
N VAL A 296 5.88 17.45 -5.22
CA VAL A 296 6.23 17.38 -6.64
C VAL A 296 7.12 18.54 -7.04
N ARG A 297 6.83 19.78 -6.61
CA ARG A 297 7.70 20.94 -6.87
C ARG A 297 9.09 20.81 -6.27
N SER A 298 9.19 20.17 -5.10
CA SER A 298 10.50 19.93 -4.46
C SER A 298 11.37 18.95 -5.25
N VAL A 299 10.75 17.97 -5.93
CA VAL A 299 11.46 16.94 -6.70
C VAL A 299 11.69 17.37 -8.16
N PHE A 300 10.74 18.09 -8.75
CA PHE A 300 10.73 18.44 -10.17
C PHE A 300 10.92 19.94 -10.38
N PRO A 301 12.14 20.39 -10.75
CA PRO A 301 12.39 21.83 -11.04
C PRO A 301 11.50 22.40 -12.15
N THR A 302 11.13 21.55 -13.10
CA THR A 302 10.09 21.83 -14.11
C THR A 302 8.99 20.80 -13.92
N LEU A 303 7.77 21.26 -13.64
CA LEU A 303 6.65 20.34 -13.41
C LEU A 303 6.32 19.59 -14.69
N PRO A 304 6.35 18.24 -14.68
CA PRO A 304 5.80 17.46 -15.78
C PRO A 304 4.27 17.59 -15.81
N PRO A 305 3.61 17.30 -16.95
CA PRO A 305 2.16 17.14 -16.98
C PRO A 305 1.69 16.21 -15.87
N LEU A 306 0.62 16.60 -15.17
CA LEU A 306 0.10 15.88 -14.01
C LEU A 306 -1.42 15.83 -14.05
N SER A 307 -2.00 14.70 -13.68
CA SER A 307 -3.44 14.59 -13.41
C SER A 307 -3.72 13.55 -12.34
N SER A 308 -4.89 13.64 -11.71
CA SER A 308 -5.45 12.58 -10.88
C SER A 308 -6.66 11.96 -11.56
N THR A 309 -6.57 10.66 -11.80
CA THR A 309 -7.66 9.89 -12.40
C THR A 309 -8.76 9.52 -11.38
N LYS A 310 -8.57 9.84 -10.10
CA LYS A 310 -9.62 9.72 -9.07
C LYS A 310 -10.82 10.64 -9.34
N SER A 311 -10.63 11.71 -10.13
CA SER A 311 -11.74 12.51 -10.63
C SER A 311 -12.68 11.76 -11.59
N ALA A 312 -12.21 10.65 -12.16
CA ALA A 312 -12.99 9.77 -13.03
C ALA A 312 -13.48 8.49 -12.31
N THR A 313 -12.60 7.86 -11.53
CA THR A 313 -12.85 6.55 -10.89
C THR A 313 -13.44 6.64 -9.48
N GLY A 314 -13.30 7.78 -8.80
CA GLY A 314 -13.35 7.84 -7.35
C GLY A 314 -12.07 7.27 -6.75
N HIS A 315 -11.91 7.41 -5.43
CA HIS A 315 -10.78 6.85 -4.69
C HIS A 315 -11.05 5.38 -4.35
N THR A 316 -10.44 4.46 -5.07
CA THR A 316 -10.61 3.00 -4.88
C THR A 316 -9.80 2.45 -3.69
N THR A 317 -9.47 3.32 -2.75
CA THR A 317 -8.79 3.02 -1.48
C THR A 317 -7.54 2.14 -1.67
N SER A 318 -7.48 0.94 -1.13
CA SER A 318 -6.31 0.05 -1.24
C SER A 318 -5.98 -0.39 -2.67
N ALA A 319 -6.99 -0.52 -3.54
CA ALA A 319 -6.80 -0.88 -4.94
C ALA A 319 -6.28 0.29 -5.81
N SER A 320 -6.27 1.52 -5.27
CA SER A 320 -5.92 2.75 -5.99
C SER A 320 -4.58 2.63 -6.72
N GLY A 321 -3.54 2.16 -6.02
CA GLY A 321 -2.20 2.04 -6.61
C GLY A 321 -2.13 1.09 -7.81
N SER A 322 -2.90 -0.01 -7.83
CA SER A 322 -2.92 -0.92 -8.99
C SER A 322 -3.85 -0.46 -10.10
N VAL A 323 -5.00 0.13 -9.77
CA VAL A 323 -5.90 0.76 -10.76
C VAL A 323 -5.14 1.86 -11.52
N GLU A 324 -4.46 2.73 -10.80
CA GLU A 324 -3.67 3.83 -11.37
C GLU A 324 -2.41 3.33 -12.09
N ALA A 325 -1.80 2.22 -11.63
CA ALA A 325 -0.71 1.57 -12.37
C ALA A 325 -1.19 1.09 -13.75
N VAL A 326 -2.34 0.42 -13.85
CA VAL A 326 -2.90 0.00 -15.15
C VAL A 326 -3.22 1.22 -16.01
N ILE A 327 -3.76 2.30 -15.45
CA ILE A 327 -3.99 3.55 -16.18
C ILE A 327 -2.66 4.14 -16.70
N CYS A 328 -1.57 4.09 -15.91
CA CYS A 328 -0.24 4.49 -16.36
C CYS A 328 0.29 3.63 -17.51
N LEU A 329 0.05 2.31 -17.46
CA LEU A 329 0.41 1.41 -18.56
C LEU A 329 -0.35 1.76 -19.84
N LEU A 330 -1.65 2.04 -19.76
CA LEU A 330 -2.47 2.49 -20.89
C LEU A 330 -1.97 3.82 -21.47
N ALA A 331 -1.60 4.76 -20.59
CA ALA A 331 -1.02 6.04 -21.01
C ALA A 331 0.28 5.85 -21.81
N LEU A 332 1.17 4.96 -21.33
CA LEU A 332 2.42 4.62 -22.02
C LEU A 332 2.18 3.92 -23.37
N GLN A 333 1.33 2.89 -23.39
CA GLN A 333 1.09 2.08 -24.59
C GLN A 333 0.37 2.84 -25.68
N HIS A 334 -0.57 3.72 -25.31
CA HIS A 334 -1.41 4.47 -26.26
C HIS A 334 -1.00 5.93 -26.41
N HIS A 335 0.12 6.33 -25.80
CA HIS A 335 0.72 7.65 -25.94
C HIS A 335 -0.26 8.81 -25.69
N PHE A 336 -0.93 8.80 -24.55
CA PHE A 336 -1.82 9.88 -24.14
C PHE A 336 -1.70 10.18 -22.64
N LEU A 337 -2.15 11.36 -22.24
CA LEU A 337 -2.22 11.79 -20.84
C LEU A 337 -3.70 11.77 -20.41
N PRO A 338 -4.08 11.03 -19.37
CA PRO A 338 -5.43 11.05 -18.83
C PRO A 338 -5.81 12.42 -18.25
N ALA A 339 -7.08 12.77 -18.35
CA ALA A 339 -7.59 14.04 -17.84
C ALA A 339 -7.79 14.06 -16.33
N ASN A 340 -7.60 15.23 -15.73
CA ASN A 340 -8.06 15.62 -14.40
C ASN A 340 -9.43 16.28 -14.54
N LEU A 341 -10.50 15.54 -14.29
CA LEU A 341 -11.86 16.04 -14.51
C LEU A 341 -12.31 17.04 -13.42
N HIS A 342 -13.35 17.80 -13.72
CA HIS A 342 -14.05 18.73 -12.81
C HIS A 342 -13.21 19.91 -12.30
N TRP A 343 -12.00 20.10 -12.79
CA TRP A 343 -11.16 21.24 -12.42
C TRP A 343 -11.62 22.50 -13.16
N SER A 344 -11.75 23.62 -12.47
CA SER A 344 -12.22 24.90 -13.02
C SER A 344 -11.44 26.11 -12.52
N LEU A 345 -10.87 26.05 -11.32
CA LEU A 345 -10.22 27.16 -10.67
C LEU A 345 -8.89 26.72 -10.08
N ALA A 346 -7.81 27.40 -10.44
CA ALA A 346 -6.47 27.08 -9.97
C ALA A 346 -6.35 27.22 -8.45
N MET A 347 -5.80 26.21 -7.79
CA MET A 347 -5.39 26.30 -6.38
C MET A 347 -4.09 27.11 -6.23
N ASP A 348 -3.33 27.22 -7.31
CA ASP A 348 -2.06 27.92 -7.41
C ASP A 348 -1.94 28.49 -8.85
N GLU A 349 -1.61 29.78 -8.99
CA GLU A 349 -1.62 30.50 -10.27
C GLU A 349 -0.67 29.89 -11.31
N ASP A 350 0.40 29.23 -10.87
CA ASP A 350 1.43 28.65 -11.74
C ASP A 350 1.20 27.15 -12.04
N PHE A 351 0.03 26.59 -11.67
CA PHE A 351 -0.25 25.17 -11.87
C PHE A 351 -1.61 24.94 -12.54
N THR A 352 -1.58 24.13 -13.60
CA THR A 352 -2.78 23.62 -14.28
C THR A 352 -2.58 22.13 -14.57
N PRO A 353 -3.46 21.23 -14.10
CA PRO A 353 -3.38 19.81 -14.42
C PRO A 353 -3.77 19.56 -15.91
N VAL A 354 -3.62 18.33 -16.38
CA VAL A 354 -4.11 17.91 -17.70
C VAL A 354 -5.65 17.93 -17.70
N LEU A 355 -6.27 18.84 -18.42
CA LEU A 355 -7.73 19.07 -18.38
C LEU A 355 -8.54 18.17 -19.31
N VAL A 356 -7.94 17.73 -20.39
CA VAL A 356 -8.55 16.86 -21.41
C VAL A 356 -7.58 15.74 -21.78
N PRO A 357 -8.08 14.57 -22.22
CA PRO A 357 -7.20 13.53 -22.72
C PRO A 357 -6.31 14.09 -23.84
N THR A 358 -5.00 14.06 -23.64
CA THR A 358 -4.05 14.77 -24.50
C THR A 358 -3.06 13.79 -25.14
N PRO A 359 -2.88 13.77 -26.48
CA PRO A 359 -1.86 12.96 -27.14
C PRO A 359 -0.44 13.28 -26.62
N ALA A 360 0.35 12.24 -26.35
CA ALA A 360 1.71 12.35 -25.82
C ALA A 360 2.67 11.37 -26.53
N PRO A 361 2.98 11.57 -27.82
CA PRO A 361 3.75 10.61 -28.63
C PRO A 361 5.19 10.39 -28.15
N GLN A 362 5.71 11.28 -27.28
CA GLN A 362 7.05 11.17 -26.71
C GLN A 362 7.04 10.61 -25.28
N LEU A 363 5.90 10.15 -24.76
CA LEU A 363 5.80 9.64 -23.41
C LEU A 363 6.59 8.33 -23.27
N ARG A 364 7.64 8.34 -22.42
CA ARG A 364 8.49 7.18 -22.18
C ARG A 364 8.49 6.73 -20.74
N HIS A 365 8.35 7.64 -19.79
CA HIS A 365 8.41 7.37 -18.35
C HIS A 365 7.25 8.06 -17.63
N VAL A 366 6.58 7.32 -16.78
CA VAL A 366 5.44 7.80 -15.98
C VAL A 366 5.71 7.51 -14.51
N LEU A 367 5.46 8.48 -13.66
CA LEU A 367 5.47 8.33 -12.20
C LEU A 367 4.02 8.17 -11.71
N CYS A 368 3.78 7.17 -10.88
CA CYS A 368 2.49 6.89 -10.24
C CYS A 368 2.63 7.02 -8.73
N ASN A 369 1.89 7.92 -8.11
CA ASN A 369 1.92 8.20 -6.67
C ASN A 369 0.75 7.55 -5.95
N ALA A 370 1.01 6.94 -4.79
CA ALA A 370 0.00 6.41 -3.88
C ALA A 370 0.37 6.78 -2.44
N PHE A 371 -0.32 7.77 -1.88
CA PHE A 371 -0.07 8.29 -0.53
C PHE A 371 -1.22 7.90 0.40
N ALA A 372 -0.90 7.43 1.60
CA ALA A 372 -1.88 6.76 2.43
C ALA A 372 -1.91 7.24 3.88
N PHE A 373 -3.04 7.01 4.54
CA PHE A 373 -3.14 7.14 5.99
C PHE A 373 -2.06 6.33 6.70
N GLY A 374 -1.58 6.83 7.82
CA GLY A 374 -0.38 6.34 8.50
C GLY A 374 0.90 6.98 7.98
N GLY A 375 0.82 7.85 6.96
CA GLY A 375 1.96 8.50 6.31
C GLY A 375 2.73 7.53 5.40
N ASN A 376 2.09 6.49 4.88
CA ASN A 376 2.70 5.50 4.00
C ASN A 376 2.66 5.98 2.55
N ASP A 377 3.77 6.51 2.07
CA ASP A 377 3.88 7.13 0.75
C ASP A 377 4.68 6.23 -0.19
N THR A 378 4.09 5.94 -1.34
CA THR A 378 4.66 5.05 -2.36
C THR A 378 4.66 5.73 -3.72
N ALA A 379 5.74 5.57 -4.47
CA ALA A 379 5.87 6.04 -5.84
C ALA A 379 6.44 4.91 -6.72
N LEU A 380 5.84 4.72 -7.89
CA LEU A 380 6.23 3.72 -8.88
C LEU A 380 6.59 4.41 -10.18
N VAL A 381 7.67 3.98 -10.85
CA VAL A 381 8.06 4.44 -12.19
C VAL A 381 7.84 3.33 -13.19
N PHE A 382 6.99 3.60 -14.17
CA PHE A 382 6.78 2.74 -15.32
C PHE A 382 7.44 3.36 -16.55
N SER A 383 8.09 2.52 -17.35
CA SER A 383 8.76 2.95 -18.58
C SER A 383 8.31 2.11 -19.77
N GLN A 384 8.34 2.70 -20.95
CA GLN A 384 8.18 1.92 -22.19
C GLN A 384 9.24 0.81 -22.22
N TYR A 385 8.82 -0.37 -22.65
CA TYR A 385 9.76 -1.45 -22.92
C TYR A 385 10.51 -1.18 -24.22
N ASP A 386 11.85 -1.19 -24.13
CA ASP A 386 12.74 -0.99 -25.28
C ASP A 386 13.72 -2.17 -25.35
N THR A 387 13.67 -2.92 -26.44
CA THR A 387 14.52 -4.09 -26.67
C THR A 387 16.01 -3.73 -26.77
N VAL A 388 16.33 -2.50 -27.15
CA VAL A 388 17.73 -2.04 -27.29
C VAL A 388 18.41 -1.84 -25.93
N GLN A 389 17.65 -1.41 -24.91
CA GLN A 389 18.21 -1.22 -23.57
C GLN A 389 18.46 -2.54 -22.82
N SER A 390 17.82 -3.63 -23.23
CA SER A 390 17.97 -4.94 -22.61
C SER A 390 19.36 -5.56 -22.84
N GLU A 391 20.06 -5.20 -23.91
CA GLU A 391 21.38 -5.72 -24.24
C GLU A 391 22.54 -4.99 -23.51
N GLU A 392 22.31 -3.77 -23.02
CA GLU A 392 23.39 -2.94 -22.45
C GLU A 392 23.55 -3.05 -20.92
N HIS A 393 22.61 -3.68 -20.20
CA HIS A 393 22.65 -3.82 -18.75
C HIS A 393 22.63 -5.27 -18.29
N PRO A 394 23.75 -6.01 -18.31
CA PRO A 394 23.88 -7.22 -17.52
C PRO A 394 23.93 -6.77 -16.03
N SER A 395 22.78 -6.63 -15.40
CA SER A 395 22.77 -6.38 -13.96
C SER A 395 23.19 -7.66 -13.25
N ALA A 396 24.48 -7.74 -12.93
CA ALA A 396 24.91 -8.68 -11.90
C ALA A 396 24.18 -8.25 -10.62
N THR A 397 23.16 -9.01 -10.22
CA THR A 397 22.51 -8.82 -8.93
C THR A 397 23.62 -8.85 -7.87
N PRO A 398 23.81 -7.80 -7.05
CA PRO A 398 24.81 -7.83 -6.00
C PRO A 398 24.61 -9.06 -5.12
N ALA A 399 25.72 -9.65 -4.64
CA ALA A 399 25.61 -10.78 -3.72
C ALA A 399 24.77 -10.35 -2.50
N PRO A 400 23.82 -11.18 -2.06
CA PRO A 400 22.97 -10.86 -0.91
C PRO A 400 23.81 -10.54 0.32
N ARG A 401 23.48 -9.45 1.02
CA ARG A 401 24.13 -9.09 2.29
C ARG A 401 23.63 -10.02 3.40
N ALA A 402 24.50 -10.34 4.35
CA ALA A 402 24.09 -11.06 5.55
C ALA A 402 23.18 -10.17 6.42
N VAL A 403 22.19 -10.77 7.04
CA VAL A 403 21.23 -10.11 7.95
C VAL A 403 21.31 -10.75 9.33
N TYR A 404 21.26 -9.94 10.36
CA TYR A 404 21.45 -10.37 11.76
C TYR A 404 20.33 -9.82 12.64
N LEU A 405 19.96 -10.63 13.66
CA LEU A 405 19.09 -10.21 14.76
C LEU A 405 19.93 -9.56 15.87
N HIS A 406 19.54 -8.37 16.33
CA HIS A 406 20.22 -7.65 17.42
C HIS A 406 19.42 -7.55 18.70
N GLN A 407 18.12 -7.37 18.60
CA GLN A 407 17.22 -7.27 19.75
C GLN A 407 15.92 -8.02 19.44
N LEU A 408 15.36 -8.66 20.44
CA LEU A 408 14.01 -9.22 20.40
C LEU A 408 13.40 -9.04 21.79
N LEU A 409 12.23 -8.43 21.88
CA LEU A 409 11.49 -8.23 23.12
C LEU A 409 10.03 -8.62 22.92
N ARG A 410 9.46 -9.25 23.96
CA ARG A 410 8.01 -9.41 24.13
C ARG A 410 7.54 -8.39 25.16
N HIS A 411 6.37 -7.80 24.93
CA HIS A 411 5.82 -6.82 25.87
C HIS A 411 5.61 -7.42 27.27
N GLU A 412 5.21 -8.68 27.36
CA GLU A 412 4.96 -9.41 28.60
C GLU A 412 6.21 -9.65 29.46
N ASP A 413 7.40 -9.66 28.83
CA ASP A 413 8.68 -9.85 29.53
C ASP A 413 9.25 -8.54 30.09
N LEU A 414 8.62 -7.39 29.79
CA LEU A 414 9.09 -6.09 30.23
C LEU A 414 8.47 -5.72 31.59
N ALA A 415 9.32 -5.34 32.54
CA ALA A 415 8.84 -4.77 33.79
C ALA A 415 8.15 -3.42 33.57
N PRO A 416 7.13 -3.04 34.36
CA PRO A 416 6.41 -1.80 34.20
C PRO A 416 7.30 -0.53 34.15
N GLU A 417 8.40 -0.52 34.87
CA GLU A 417 9.41 0.55 34.92
C GLU A 417 10.24 0.64 33.64
N ASP A 418 10.38 -0.46 32.88
CA ASP A 418 11.12 -0.52 31.60
C ASP A 418 10.26 -0.14 30.40
N LEU A 419 8.94 -0.03 30.60
CA LEU A 419 8.02 0.35 29.53
C LEU A 419 8.17 1.82 29.17
N PRO A 420 8.41 2.15 27.88
CA PRO A 420 8.44 3.52 27.41
C PRO A 420 7.13 4.27 27.73
N LYS A 421 7.26 5.49 28.23
CA LYS A 421 6.12 6.34 28.57
C LYS A 421 5.50 6.92 27.31
N ILE A 422 4.24 6.60 27.07
CA ILE A 422 3.43 7.23 26.02
C ILE A 422 2.76 8.46 26.63
N PRO A 423 2.76 9.63 25.96
CA PRO A 423 2.08 10.82 26.46
C PRO A 423 0.61 10.52 26.80
N PRO A 424 0.08 10.97 27.97
CA PRO A 424 -1.26 10.60 28.43
C PRO A 424 -2.39 10.95 27.45
N MET A 425 -2.24 12.04 26.68
CA MET A 425 -3.19 12.44 25.64
C MET A 425 -3.27 11.44 24.48
N VAL A 426 -2.14 10.81 24.12
CA VAL A 426 -2.05 9.76 23.11
C VAL A 426 -2.55 8.45 23.71
N ALA A 427 -2.03 8.04 24.86
CA ALA A 427 -2.33 6.76 25.50
C ALA A 427 -3.82 6.52 25.76
N ARG A 428 -4.59 7.60 26.03
CA ARG A 428 -6.05 7.52 26.24
C ARG A 428 -6.85 7.12 25.01
N ARG A 429 -6.30 7.32 23.82
CA ARG A 429 -6.98 7.02 22.55
C ARG A 429 -6.59 5.63 22.01
N LEU A 430 -5.51 5.03 22.51
CA LEU A 430 -4.99 3.77 22.02
C LEU A 430 -5.70 2.58 22.70
N THR A 431 -6.06 1.59 21.89
CA THR A 431 -6.46 0.26 22.37
C THR A 431 -5.30 -0.45 23.07
N PRO A 432 -5.56 -1.51 23.85
CA PRO A 432 -4.49 -2.28 24.47
C PRO A 432 -3.44 -2.79 23.48
N LEU A 433 -3.83 -3.25 22.31
CA LEU A 433 -2.90 -3.69 21.26
C LEU A 433 -1.97 -2.56 20.83
N LEU A 434 -2.53 -1.43 20.38
CA LEU A 434 -1.73 -0.29 19.90
C LEU A 434 -0.77 0.23 20.97
N LYS A 435 -1.23 0.25 22.23
CA LYS A 435 -0.40 0.68 23.34
C LYS A 435 0.76 -0.29 23.56
N ARG A 436 0.50 -1.61 23.65
CA ARG A 436 1.53 -2.62 23.88
C ARG A 436 2.51 -2.72 22.71
N GLY A 437 1.99 -2.74 21.48
CA GLY A 437 2.81 -2.78 20.27
C GLY A 437 3.74 -1.58 20.17
N LEU A 438 3.22 -0.37 20.45
CA LEU A 438 4.03 0.85 20.47
C LEU A 438 5.09 0.79 21.59
N GLN A 439 4.73 0.37 22.81
CA GLN A 439 5.66 0.27 23.93
C GLN A 439 6.80 -0.70 23.66
N VAL A 440 6.52 -1.92 23.18
CA VAL A 440 7.58 -2.90 22.89
C VAL A 440 8.47 -2.46 21.73
N SER A 441 7.91 -1.85 20.69
CA SER A 441 8.68 -1.29 19.57
C SER A 441 9.63 -0.18 20.03
N LEU A 442 9.15 0.76 20.83
CA LEU A 442 9.97 1.82 21.39
C LEU A 442 11.03 1.28 22.38
N ALA A 443 10.71 0.22 23.15
CA ALA A 443 11.69 -0.43 24.06
C ALA A 443 12.85 -1.05 23.28
N VAL A 444 12.57 -1.74 22.16
CA VAL A 444 13.60 -2.28 21.26
C VAL A 444 14.49 -1.14 20.75
N LEU A 445 13.90 -0.08 20.21
CA LEU A 445 14.65 1.04 19.64
C LEU A 445 15.44 1.84 20.70
N ALA A 446 14.96 1.90 21.94
CA ALA A 446 15.71 2.50 23.04
C ALA A 446 16.98 1.69 23.38
N LYS A 447 16.87 0.35 23.42
CA LYS A 447 18.02 -0.53 23.67
C LYS A 447 19.05 -0.47 22.55
N VAL A 448 18.60 -0.43 21.29
CA VAL A 448 19.49 -0.25 20.12
C VAL A 448 20.24 1.07 20.23
N ALA A 449 19.54 2.18 20.45
CA ALA A 449 20.15 3.51 20.61
C ALA A 449 21.15 3.55 21.79
N GLN A 450 20.91 2.83 22.87
CA GLN A 450 21.83 2.72 24.00
C GLN A 450 23.11 1.96 23.63
N SER A 451 22.98 0.85 22.89
CA SER A 451 24.13 0.08 22.40
C SER A 451 25.00 0.88 21.44
N GLU A 452 24.39 1.61 20.50
CA GLU A 452 25.09 2.48 19.55
C GLU A 452 25.88 3.59 20.27
N ARG A 453 25.30 4.22 21.30
CA ARG A 453 25.98 5.23 22.13
C ARG A 453 27.17 4.64 22.89
N SER A 454 27.04 3.44 23.43
CA SER A 454 28.13 2.78 24.17
C SER A 454 29.30 2.47 23.26
N ASN A 455 29.04 2.00 22.04
CA ASN A 455 30.06 1.68 21.05
C ASN A 455 30.75 2.95 20.51
N SER A 456 29.98 4.03 20.26
CA SER A 456 30.56 5.31 19.80
C SER A 456 31.41 5.99 20.87
N ALA A 457 31.05 5.90 22.15
CA ALA A 457 31.82 6.44 23.26
C ALA A 457 33.16 5.70 23.47
N ALA A 458 33.22 4.42 23.10
CA ALA A 458 34.45 3.62 23.18
C ALA A 458 35.44 3.91 22.03
N SER A 459 34.97 4.51 20.92
CA SER A 459 35.74 4.72 19.69
C SER A 459 36.25 6.16 19.47
N SER A 460 35.82 7.15 20.26
CA SER A 460 36.25 8.57 20.09
C SER A 460 36.34 9.32 21.43
N GLU A 461 37.46 10.03 21.65
CA GLU A 461 37.61 11.04 22.70
C GLU A 461 36.83 12.36 22.43
N GLN A 462 36.12 12.46 21.32
CA GLN A 462 35.27 13.60 21.00
C GLN A 462 33.87 13.31 21.50
N ALA A 463 33.39 14.11 22.44
CA ALA A 463 32.04 14.07 22.97
C ALA A 463 31.02 14.06 21.82
N ALA A 464 30.39 12.93 21.60
CA ALA A 464 29.31 12.78 20.62
C ALA A 464 28.20 13.77 20.97
N MET A 465 27.76 14.56 19.99
CA MET A 465 26.54 15.36 20.16
C MET A 465 25.38 14.44 20.59
N PRO A 466 24.60 14.83 21.58
CA PRO A 466 23.47 14.01 22.02
C PRO A 466 22.55 13.77 20.82
N LEU A 467 22.18 12.51 20.55
CA LEU A 467 21.18 12.18 19.55
C LEU A 467 19.88 12.92 19.90
N PRO A 468 19.21 13.52 18.93
CA PRO A 468 17.98 14.30 19.17
C PRO A 468 16.81 13.46 19.68
N SER A 469 16.88 12.13 19.59
CA SER A 469 15.85 11.19 20.02
C SER A 469 16.43 10.14 21.00
N PRO A 470 15.67 9.72 22.03
CA PRO A 470 16.03 8.59 22.87
C PRO A 470 15.95 7.23 22.14
N TYR A 471 15.35 7.20 20.94
CA TYR A 471 15.12 6.01 20.13
C TYR A 471 16.00 6.00 18.89
N ALA A 472 16.48 4.82 18.48
CA ALA A 472 17.04 4.63 17.16
C ALA A 472 15.97 4.91 16.08
N GLN A 473 16.41 5.43 14.94
CA GLN A 473 15.53 5.68 13.79
C GLN A 473 15.76 4.58 12.76
N PRO A 474 14.92 3.53 12.71
CA PRO A 474 15.08 2.46 11.75
C PRO A 474 14.84 2.97 10.32
N GLN A 475 15.60 2.45 9.36
CA GLN A 475 15.41 2.71 7.94
C GLN A 475 14.20 1.97 7.36
N ALA A 476 13.72 0.95 8.08
CA ALA A 476 12.48 0.25 7.75
C ALA A 476 11.69 -0.11 9.01
N ILE A 477 10.37 -0.03 8.91
CA ILE A 477 9.41 -0.55 9.89
C ILE A 477 8.48 -1.50 9.16
N VAL A 478 8.51 -2.79 9.53
CA VAL A 478 7.69 -3.84 8.93
C VAL A 478 6.86 -4.52 10.00
N VAL A 479 5.54 -4.55 9.83
CA VAL A 479 4.63 -5.13 10.82
C VAL A 479 3.85 -6.29 10.23
N GLY A 480 3.73 -7.39 10.97
CA GLY A 480 2.81 -8.48 10.71
C GLY A 480 1.67 -8.46 11.73
N THR A 481 0.42 -8.53 11.25
CA THR A 481 -0.77 -8.63 12.09
C THR A 481 -1.85 -9.46 11.39
N ALA A 482 -2.45 -10.40 12.09
CA ALA A 482 -3.48 -11.25 11.51
C ALA A 482 -4.83 -10.51 11.42
N MET A 483 -5.26 -9.90 12.53
CA MET A 483 -6.58 -9.28 12.67
C MET A 483 -6.54 -7.75 12.83
N GLY A 484 -5.36 -7.17 13.05
CA GLY A 484 -5.25 -5.74 13.34
C GLY A 484 -5.95 -5.35 14.66
N CYS A 485 -6.53 -4.17 14.67
CA CYS A 485 -7.23 -3.60 15.82
C CYS A 485 -8.70 -4.03 15.86
N VAL A 486 -8.96 -5.27 16.29
CA VAL A 486 -10.31 -5.86 16.41
C VAL A 486 -11.23 -4.98 17.25
N THR A 487 -10.74 -4.51 18.40
CA THR A 487 -11.55 -3.67 19.33
C THR A 487 -12.06 -2.38 18.67
N ASP A 488 -11.24 -1.69 17.89
CA ASP A 488 -11.66 -0.45 17.22
C ASP A 488 -12.59 -0.74 16.05
N THR A 489 -12.32 -1.81 15.29
CA THR A 489 -13.21 -2.28 14.20
C THR A 489 -14.61 -2.65 14.76
N GLU A 490 -14.64 -3.45 15.83
CA GLU A 490 -15.89 -3.83 16.50
C GLU A 490 -16.67 -2.60 17.00
N ARG A 491 -15.98 -1.67 17.67
CA ARG A 491 -16.62 -0.45 18.19
C ARG A 491 -17.23 0.39 17.09
N PHE A 492 -16.53 0.55 15.96
CA PHE A 492 -17.07 1.31 14.85
C PHE A 492 -18.28 0.62 14.21
N LEU A 493 -18.19 -0.70 13.96
CA LEU A 493 -19.33 -1.49 13.44
C LEU A 493 -20.52 -1.47 14.39
N ARG A 494 -20.28 -1.57 15.69
CA ARG A 494 -21.34 -1.51 16.71
C ARG A 494 -22.03 -0.15 16.70
N GLN A 495 -21.28 0.96 16.63
CA GLN A 495 -21.86 2.29 16.48
C GLN A 495 -22.70 2.39 15.21
N LEU A 496 -22.19 1.86 14.09
CA LEU A 496 -22.90 1.87 12.80
C LEU A 496 -24.25 1.12 12.87
N VAL A 497 -24.31 0.01 13.63
CA VAL A 497 -25.53 -0.77 13.81
C VAL A 497 -26.50 -0.09 14.80
N GLU A 498 -26.00 0.35 15.95
CA GLU A 498 -26.83 0.86 17.06
C GLU A 498 -27.31 2.31 16.85
N GLN A 499 -26.49 3.15 16.21
CA GLN A 499 -26.76 4.57 16.00
C GLN A 499 -27.15 4.90 14.55
N GLY A 500 -27.18 3.87 13.69
CA GLY A 500 -27.25 4.09 12.25
C GLY A 500 -25.97 4.75 11.74
N GLU A 501 -26.11 5.65 10.79
CA GLU A 501 -24.92 6.32 10.17
C GLU A 501 -24.60 7.67 10.81
N GLU A 502 -25.14 7.96 12.00
CA GLU A 502 -25.00 9.24 12.69
C GLU A 502 -23.96 9.18 13.82
N PHE A 503 -23.29 10.31 14.08
CA PHE A 503 -22.40 10.52 15.23
C PHE A 503 -21.30 9.44 15.41
N LEU A 504 -20.80 8.88 14.30
CA LEU A 504 -19.76 7.86 14.32
C LEU A 504 -18.41 8.46 14.74
N SER A 505 -17.64 7.69 15.52
CA SER A 505 -16.33 8.13 16.01
C SER A 505 -15.23 7.95 14.94
N PRO A 506 -14.65 9.03 14.40
CA PRO A 506 -13.55 8.91 13.45
C PRO A 506 -12.32 8.20 14.04
N THR A 507 -12.10 8.28 15.36
CA THR A 507 -10.96 7.64 16.03
C THR A 507 -11.00 6.13 15.86
N HIS A 508 -12.16 5.48 16.01
CA HIS A 508 -12.28 4.04 15.85
C HIS A 508 -12.04 3.62 14.40
N PHE A 509 -12.50 4.40 13.43
CA PHE A 509 -12.23 4.14 12.02
C PHE A 509 -10.72 4.26 11.70
N ILE A 510 -10.06 5.34 12.14
CA ILE A 510 -8.63 5.55 11.91
C ILE A 510 -7.81 4.40 12.52
N HIS A 511 -8.13 4.00 13.75
CA HIS A 511 -7.38 2.96 14.45
C HIS A 511 -7.69 1.54 13.95
N SER A 512 -8.76 1.32 13.22
CA SER A 512 -9.10 0.01 12.65
C SER A 512 -8.18 -0.41 11.50
N THR A 513 -7.46 0.54 10.86
CA THR A 513 -6.54 0.20 9.77
C THR A 513 -5.34 -0.59 10.29
N HIS A 514 -4.95 -1.65 9.57
CA HIS A 514 -3.90 -2.58 10.00
C HIS A 514 -2.52 -1.92 10.14
N ASN A 515 -2.24 -0.89 9.34
CA ASN A 515 -0.96 -0.14 9.36
C ASN A 515 -0.89 0.94 10.45
N THR A 516 -1.92 1.12 11.26
CA THR A 516 -1.94 2.15 12.33
C THR A 516 -0.74 2.03 13.25
N LEU A 517 -0.36 0.81 13.66
CA LEU A 517 0.77 0.64 14.57
C LEU A 517 2.11 1.02 13.93
N ALA A 518 2.36 0.59 12.70
CA ALA A 518 3.58 0.96 11.97
C ALA A 518 3.70 2.49 11.81
N GLY A 519 2.59 3.16 11.47
CA GLY A 519 2.51 4.61 11.40
C GLY A 519 2.75 5.30 12.75
N LEU A 520 2.17 4.79 13.84
CA LEU A 520 2.39 5.32 15.19
C LEU A 520 3.86 5.21 15.61
N VAL A 521 4.52 4.08 15.35
CA VAL A 521 5.95 3.93 15.63
C VAL A 521 6.75 4.96 14.83
N ALA A 522 6.49 5.10 13.53
CA ALA A 522 7.17 6.09 12.69
C ALA A 522 6.98 7.52 13.20
N ILE A 523 5.76 7.92 13.56
CA ILE A 523 5.45 9.25 14.12
C ILE A 523 6.23 9.51 15.42
N HIS A 524 6.29 8.53 16.33
CA HIS A 524 6.97 8.68 17.62
C HIS A 524 8.50 8.70 17.52
N THR A 525 9.05 8.02 16.51
CA THR A 525 10.51 7.94 16.30
C THR A 525 11.02 8.91 15.24
N LYS A 526 10.10 9.56 14.50
CA LYS A 526 10.43 10.37 13.32
C LYS A 526 11.22 9.58 12.27
N SER A 527 10.82 8.32 12.08
CA SER A 527 11.41 7.44 11.08
C SER A 527 10.71 7.61 9.74
N HIS A 528 11.41 8.14 8.77
CA HIS A 528 10.89 8.44 7.42
C HIS A 528 11.20 7.34 6.41
N GLY A 529 11.75 6.22 6.85
CA GLY A 529 12.12 5.10 5.98
C GLY A 529 10.95 4.27 5.50
N TYR A 530 11.28 3.12 4.89
CA TYR A 530 10.32 2.14 4.42
C TYR A 530 9.33 1.73 5.53
N ASN A 531 8.04 1.65 5.18
CA ASN A 531 6.99 1.31 6.14
C ASN A 531 5.97 0.39 5.47
N THR A 532 5.73 -0.81 6.03
CA THR A 532 4.75 -1.73 5.46
C THR A 532 4.09 -2.60 6.53
N THR A 533 2.94 -3.17 6.18
CA THR A 533 2.16 -4.05 7.08
C THR A 533 1.58 -5.21 6.28
N PHE A 534 1.83 -6.43 6.77
CA PHE A 534 1.30 -7.68 6.23
C PHE A 534 0.11 -8.15 7.05
N SER A 535 -0.95 -8.62 6.36
CA SER A 535 -2.17 -9.12 7.00
C SER A 535 -2.70 -10.37 6.28
N GLN A 536 -2.00 -11.50 6.49
CA GLN A 536 -2.28 -12.82 5.92
C GLN A 536 -2.50 -13.86 7.02
N GLY A 537 -3.40 -13.59 7.96
CA GLY A 537 -3.59 -14.48 9.10
C GLY A 537 -2.28 -14.70 9.88
N ASP A 538 -2.05 -15.89 10.41
CA ASP A 538 -0.84 -16.22 11.17
C ASP A 538 0.45 -16.15 10.34
N ALA A 539 0.36 -16.28 9.01
CA ALA A 539 1.51 -16.11 8.12
C ALA A 539 2.03 -14.66 8.05
N SER A 540 1.25 -13.68 8.54
CA SER A 540 1.65 -12.26 8.54
C SER A 540 3.01 -12.01 9.18
N TYR A 541 3.33 -12.76 10.24
CA TYR A 541 4.57 -12.57 11.00
C TYR A 541 5.79 -13.05 10.20
N ASP A 542 5.67 -14.20 9.52
CA ASP A 542 6.71 -14.74 8.64
C ASP A 542 6.87 -13.87 7.38
N HIS A 543 5.77 -13.36 6.84
CA HIS A 543 5.80 -12.47 5.69
C HIS A 543 6.48 -11.13 6.01
N ALA A 544 6.22 -10.56 7.20
CA ALA A 544 6.90 -9.35 7.66
C ALA A 544 8.41 -9.59 7.86
N LEU A 545 8.80 -10.72 8.46
CA LEU A 545 10.21 -11.10 8.60
C LEU A 545 10.89 -11.28 7.25
N ARG A 546 10.23 -11.95 6.31
CA ARG A 546 10.73 -12.17 4.94
C ARG A 546 10.92 -10.84 4.20
N ASP A 547 9.96 -9.93 4.27
CA ASP A 547 10.05 -8.60 3.65
C ASP A 547 11.25 -7.81 4.17
N ALA A 548 11.40 -7.73 5.50
CA ALA A 548 12.54 -7.09 6.13
C ALA A 548 13.88 -7.75 5.71
N TYR A 549 13.91 -9.09 5.66
CA TYR A 549 15.09 -9.83 5.18
C TYR A 549 15.44 -9.47 3.73
N LEU A 550 14.45 -9.46 2.82
CA LEU A 550 14.65 -9.10 1.42
C LEU A 550 15.17 -7.67 1.29
N LEU A 551 14.54 -6.73 2.01
CA LEU A 551 14.93 -5.32 1.99
C LEU A 551 16.40 -5.12 2.41
N LEU A 552 16.84 -5.79 3.48
CA LEU A 552 18.20 -5.68 4.00
C LEU A 552 19.21 -6.43 3.14
N SER A 553 18.90 -7.68 2.76
CA SER A 553 19.81 -8.52 1.99
C SER A 553 20.10 -7.98 0.60
N GLN A 554 19.13 -7.32 -0.01
CA GLN A 554 19.28 -6.67 -1.33
C GLN A 554 19.90 -5.27 -1.25
N GLY A 555 20.13 -4.74 -0.06
CA GLY A 555 20.79 -3.44 0.12
C GLY A 555 19.86 -2.23 -0.01
N HIS A 556 18.55 -2.44 0.15
CA HIS A 556 17.56 -1.36 0.11
C HIS A 556 17.47 -0.59 1.43
N ALA A 557 17.86 -1.24 2.53
CA ALA A 557 18.05 -0.65 3.85
C ALA A 557 19.21 -1.36 4.57
N ASP A 558 19.75 -0.74 5.61
CA ASP A 558 20.81 -1.32 6.45
C ASP A 558 20.27 -1.90 7.75
N ASN A 559 19.08 -1.48 8.16
CA ASN A 559 18.42 -1.94 9.37
C ASN A 559 16.90 -1.83 9.29
N ALA A 560 16.21 -2.64 10.10
CA ALA A 560 14.75 -2.67 10.18
C ALA A 560 14.26 -2.98 11.60
N LEU A 561 13.19 -2.31 12.02
CA LEU A 561 12.34 -2.74 13.12
C LEU A 561 11.24 -3.63 12.54
N VAL A 562 11.09 -4.83 13.07
CA VAL A 562 10.00 -5.74 12.70
C VAL A 562 9.09 -5.96 13.89
N GLY A 563 7.78 -5.85 13.68
CA GLY A 563 6.75 -6.06 14.67
C GLY A 563 5.84 -7.24 14.35
N ALA A 564 5.55 -8.07 15.35
CA ALA A 564 4.52 -9.09 15.30
C ALA A 564 3.47 -8.76 16.36
N HIS A 565 2.31 -8.28 15.95
CA HIS A 565 1.30 -7.73 16.85
C HIS A 565 -0.09 -8.20 16.47
N ASP A 566 -0.80 -8.77 17.44
CA ASP A 566 -2.19 -9.20 17.20
C ASP A 566 -3.05 -9.10 18.46
N GLU A 567 -4.28 -8.62 18.32
CA GLU A 567 -5.18 -8.44 19.44
C GLU A 567 -5.81 -9.76 19.88
N LYS A 568 -6.19 -10.61 18.94
CA LYS A 568 -6.82 -11.90 19.20
C LYS A 568 -5.90 -12.85 19.96
N ASN A 569 -4.62 -12.90 19.55
CA ASN A 569 -3.60 -13.75 20.16
C ASN A 569 -2.88 -13.06 21.34
N ASN A 570 -3.28 -11.84 21.70
CA ASN A 570 -2.63 -11.02 22.72
C ASN A 570 -1.12 -10.80 22.46
N LEU A 571 -0.70 -10.88 21.20
CA LEU A 571 0.70 -10.84 20.78
C LEU A 571 1.20 -9.39 20.69
N ALA A 572 2.36 -9.12 21.27
CA ALA A 572 3.08 -7.86 21.08
C ALA A 572 4.59 -8.12 21.21
N VAL A 573 5.23 -8.36 20.07
CA VAL A 573 6.65 -8.67 19.93
C VAL A 573 7.28 -7.68 18.94
N ALA A 574 8.47 -7.21 19.25
CA ALA A 574 9.27 -6.42 18.32
C ALA A 574 10.71 -6.90 18.31
N TYR A 575 11.36 -6.83 17.17
CA TYR A 575 12.76 -7.18 17.00
C TYR A 575 13.46 -6.27 15.99
N TYR A 576 14.77 -6.17 16.13
CA TYR A 576 15.60 -5.30 15.30
C TYR A 576 16.60 -6.11 14.51
N LEU A 577 16.60 -5.91 13.20
CA LEU A 577 17.50 -6.53 12.24
C LEU A 577 18.49 -5.51 11.70
N SER A 578 19.71 -5.93 11.39
CA SER A 578 20.65 -5.12 10.61
C SER A 578 21.61 -5.98 9.79
N THR A 579 22.36 -5.32 8.91
CA THR A 579 23.43 -5.93 8.12
C THR A 579 24.78 -5.96 8.83
N SER A 580 24.91 -5.33 10.00
CA SER A 580 26.12 -5.36 10.83
C SER A 580 26.18 -6.64 11.67
N PRO A 581 27.29 -7.37 11.71
CA PRO A 581 27.45 -8.51 12.62
C PRO A 581 27.77 -8.10 14.06
N GLU A 582 28.14 -6.84 14.30
CA GLU A 582 28.59 -6.36 15.61
C GLU A 582 27.44 -6.32 16.62
N GLY A 583 27.56 -7.04 17.72
CA GLY A 583 26.54 -7.12 18.77
C GLY A 583 25.32 -7.97 18.36
N ALA A 584 25.42 -8.77 17.31
CA ALA A 584 24.33 -9.62 16.84
C ALA A 584 24.08 -10.80 17.76
N ILE A 585 22.80 -11.18 17.92
CA ILE A 585 22.36 -12.38 18.65
C ILE A 585 22.56 -13.62 17.77
N CYS A 586 22.06 -13.57 16.51
CA CYS A 586 22.19 -14.66 15.55
C CYS A 586 22.02 -14.14 14.11
N PRO A 587 22.52 -14.89 13.10
CA PRO A 587 22.21 -14.62 11.70
C PRO A 587 20.76 -14.99 11.37
N ILE A 588 20.18 -14.28 10.42
CA ILE A 588 18.86 -14.56 9.82
C ILE A 588 19.06 -15.15 8.43
N LEU A 589 18.43 -16.29 8.18
CA LEU A 589 18.46 -16.98 6.89
C LEU A 589 17.14 -16.72 6.12
N PRO A 590 17.12 -16.92 4.79
CA PRO A 590 15.90 -16.80 4.00
C PRO A 590 14.76 -17.72 4.47
N THR A 591 15.10 -18.82 5.15
CA THR A 591 14.17 -19.82 5.68
C THR A 591 13.85 -19.64 7.16
N THR A 592 14.37 -18.59 7.81
CA THR A 592 14.07 -18.30 9.21
C THR A 592 12.60 -17.90 9.35
N THR A 593 11.89 -18.55 10.27
CA THR A 593 10.49 -18.23 10.59
C THR A 593 10.38 -17.44 11.89
N PHE A 594 9.28 -16.72 12.05
CA PHE A 594 8.98 -16.00 13.29
C PHE A 594 8.95 -16.94 14.52
N HIS A 595 8.33 -18.12 14.38
CA HIS A 595 8.30 -19.12 15.46
C HIS A 595 9.69 -19.65 15.84
N ALA A 596 10.64 -19.69 14.88
CA ALA A 596 12.03 -20.06 15.21
C ALA A 596 12.75 -18.99 16.03
N LEU A 597 12.41 -17.70 15.81
CA LEU A 597 12.96 -16.58 16.58
C LEU A 597 12.26 -16.39 17.92
N CYS A 598 10.98 -16.68 17.98
CA CYS A 598 10.12 -16.41 19.12
C CYS A 598 9.27 -17.65 19.45
N PRO A 599 9.89 -18.75 19.95
CA PRO A 599 9.16 -19.92 20.39
C PRO A 599 8.23 -19.55 21.57
N HIS A 600 7.09 -20.23 21.66
CA HIS A 600 6.03 -19.97 22.67
C HIS A 600 6.53 -20.05 24.11
#